data_61bbc8fe02db4c0aa426137afd64168c
#
_entry.id   61bbc8fe02db4c0aa426137afd64168c
#
_cell.length_a   1.000
_cell.length_b   1.000
_cell.length_c   1.000
_cell.angle_alpha   90.00
_cell.angle_beta   90.00
_cell.angle_gamma   90.00
#
_symmetry.space_group_name_H-M   'P 1'
#
loop_
_entity.id
_entity.type
_entity.pdbx_description
1 polymer ?
#
loop_
_entity_poly.entity_id
_entity_poly.type
_entity_poly.pdbx_seq_one_letter_code
_entity_poly.pdbx_strand_id
1 'polypeptide(L)'
;ENSGGGGEGGGAASFSFRANPQCSIGLRYKHPLEWTCSWDSASRQATVKRPTGSSISFRAAAGSADAPVSGGSRKLNYRVRLLNQDKSPCTDGNPIYLDMVQSNGSTLRFSASTGKVVSLISSSGVETTAEAYAAKLQVNRHPSTGAIQSIWSQSQGLLQAVPEGNKLTLEWYSPSQVNKTARSVTASGTPYKTVSYENTLKDGAPVMLITEQRQGMAAFHTERKVEGNNVTITQGEGDERIVRRIERNSLPGGKWEMIESYRKINEETPVSCVRTVQKSTDGGWLTISRTEGYNTPLAQTTLYTYNDQFRVSLEIQPDGGYTRYEYDDQGRVILQATPWAGGGEKGTRTTYADLRFNDFRPATEREIIIAQDGTETVLSQRSYTYEDSVEIKRTTVTETALGSDQVHTSVSETYGEAAQYPYARGRQKMSQGINGVQTVYTYEASSEYGAIHKVTTT
;
A
#
# COMPACT_ATOMS: atom_id res chain seq x y z
N GLU A 1 10.43 -5.46 -1.01
CA GLU A 1 9.02 -5.84 -0.93
C GLU A 1 8.60 -5.80 0.53
N ASN A 2 7.98 -4.73 0.96
CA ASN A 2 7.15 -4.69 2.14
C ASN A 2 5.87 -3.98 1.74
N SER A 3 4.82 -4.76 1.58
CA SER A 3 3.45 -4.33 1.71
C SER A 3 3.22 -3.96 3.18
N GLY A 4 3.30 -2.70 3.51
CA GLY A 4 2.89 -2.12 4.78
C GLY A 4 1.65 -1.30 4.55
N GLY A 5 0.66 -1.54 5.36
CA GLY A 5 -0.70 -1.13 5.35
C GLY A 5 -1.03 0.32 5.04
N GLY A 6 -2.28 0.49 4.66
CA GLY A 6 -2.91 1.71 4.24
C GLY A 6 -2.82 2.86 5.24
N GLY A 7 -2.60 4.02 4.68
CA GLY A 7 -2.91 5.31 5.22
C GLY A 7 -3.45 6.13 4.08
N GLU A 8 -4.73 6.41 4.13
CA GLU A 8 -5.39 7.33 3.21
C GLU A 8 -4.82 8.73 3.41
N GLY A 9 -4.38 9.33 2.32
CA GLY A 9 -4.00 10.73 2.30
C GLY A 9 -3.20 11.06 1.06
N GLY A 10 -3.76 11.84 0.19
CA GLY A 10 -3.27 12.45 -1.04
C GLY A 10 -1.82 12.17 -1.44
N GLY A 11 -1.64 11.43 -2.50
CA GLY A 11 -0.49 11.32 -3.39
C GLY A 11 0.92 11.58 -2.86
N ALA A 12 1.26 11.18 -1.65
CA ALA A 12 2.63 11.23 -1.16
C ALA A 12 3.41 10.07 -1.77
N ALA A 13 4.43 10.37 -2.55
CA ALA A 13 5.36 9.38 -3.04
C ALA A 13 6.00 8.66 -1.83
N SER A 14 5.73 7.37 -1.67
CA SER A 14 6.37 6.56 -0.64
C SER A 14 7.77 6.19 -1.10
N PHE A 15 8.77 6.49 -0.28
CA PHE A 15 10.16 6.17 -0.55
C PHE A 15 10.53 4.87 0.15
N SER A 16 10.99 3.87 -0.59
CA SER A 16 11.62 2.70 0.00
C SER A 16 13.09 2.65 -0.39
N PHE A 17 13.98 2.62 0.61
CA PHE A 17 15.42 2.57 0.40
C PHE A 17 15.96 1.18 0.72
N ARG A 18 16.80 0.64 -0.17
CA ARG A 18 17.70 -0.45 0.15
C ARG A 18 19.13 0.05 -0.04
N ALA A 19 19.88 0.16 1.04
CA ALA A 19 21.32 0.32 0.94
C ALA A 19 21.92 -1.01 0.45
N ASN A 20 22.69 -0.97 -0.64
CA ASN A 20 23.48 -2.12 -1.06
C ASN A 20 24.78 -2.11 -0.25
N PRO A 21 25.10 -3.17 0.52
CA PRO A 21 26.32 -3.22 1.34
C PRO A 21 27.61 -3.26 0.52
N GLN A 22 27.57 -3.42 -0.79
CA GLN A 22 28.75 -3.50 -1.67
C GLN A 22 29.06 -2.19 -2.41
N CYS A 23 29.04 -1.06 -1.71
CA CYS A 23 29.68 0.20 -2.11
C CYS A 23 29.15 0.97 -3.30
N SER A 24 28.02 0.67 -3.83
CA SER A 24 27.32 1.60 -4.70
C SER A 24 25.96 1.91 -4.09
N ILE A 25 25.77 3.15 -3.76
CA ILE A 25 24.56 3.68 -3.17
C ILE A 25 23.43 3.51 -4.16
N GLY A 26 22.82 2.35 -4.15
CA GLY A 26 21.63 2.05 -4.93
C GLY A 26 20.36 2.39 -4.15
N LEU A 27 19.99 3.65 -4.07
CA LEU A 27 18.65 4.04 -3.68
C LEU A 27 17.71 3.62 -4.81
N ARG A 28 17.02 2.49 -4.65
CA ARG A 28 16.01 2.04 -5.60
C ARG A 28 14.68 2.71 -5.29
N TYR A 29 14.51 3.92 -5.75
CA TYR A 29 13.23 4.61 -5.72
C TYR A 29 12.43 4.27 -6.98
N LYS A 30 11.18 3.90 -6.82
CA LYS A 30 10.24 3.63 -7.92
C LYS A 30 9.45 4.90 -8.22
N HIS A 31 9.95 5.71 -9.14
CA HIS A 31 9.23 6.92 -9.56
C HIS A 31 8.14 6.53 -10.59
N PRO A 32 6.88 6.93 -10.39
CA PRO A 32 5.80 6.57 -11.33
C PRO A 32 6.08 6.96 -12.78
N LEU A 33 6.72 8.11 -13.02
CA LEU A 33 7.02 8.59 -14.37
C LEU A 33 8.17 7.83 -15.08
N GLU A 34 8.91 6.98 -14.36
CA GLU A 34 9.97 6.14 -14.93
C GLU A 34 9.45 4.79 -15.43
N TRP A 35 8.18 4.48 -15.21
CA TRP A 35 7.55 3.31 -15.78
C TRP A 35 7.33 3.52 -17.28
N THR A 36 7.51 2.47 -18.06
CA THR A 36 7.21 2.50 -19.50
C THR A 36 6.29 1.35 -19.88
N CYS A 37 5.50 1.54 -20.91
CA CYS A 37 4.61 0.52 -21.44
C CYS A 37 4.77 0.45 -22.96
N SER A 38 5.00 -0.74 -23.51
CA SER A 38 4.93 -0.97 -24.95
C SER A 38 3.68 -1.77 -25.28
N TRP A 39 3.08 -1.47 -26.43
CA TRP A 39 1.93 -2.19 -26.97
C TRP A 39 2.32 -2.84 -28.30
N ASP A 40 2.03 -4.13 -28.41
CA ASP A 40 2.11 -4.89 -29.67
C ASP A 40 0.69 -5.23 -30.12
N SER A 41 0.24 -4.58 -31.20
CA SER A 41 -1.10 -4.76 -31.75
C SER A 41 -1.32 -6.14 -32.36
N ALA A 42 -0.26 -6.79 -32.91
CA ALA A 42 -0.37 -8.11 -33.54
C ALA A 42 -0.63 -9.21 -32.52
N SER A 43 0.08 -9.20 -31.40
CA SER A 43 -0.11 -10.15 -30.29
C SER A 43 -1.15 -9.67 -29.27
N ARG A 44 -1.64 -8.43 -29.39
CA ARG A 44 -2.51 -7.73 -28.42
C ARG A 44 -1.93 -7.75 -27.00
N GLN A 45 -0.62 -7.51 -26.91
CA GLN A 45 0.13 -7.61 -25.66
C GLN A 45 0.69 -6.25 -25.24
N ALA A 46 0.41 -5.86 -24.01
CA ALA A 46 1.08 -4.75 -23.33
C ALA A 46 2.22 -5.32 -22.47
N THR A 47 3.39 -4.66 -22.52
CA THR A 47 4.52 -4.97 -21.64
C THR A 47 4.88 -3.73 -20.85
N VAL A 48 4.62 -3.76 -19.56
CA VAL A 48 4.96 -2.67 -18.63
C VAL A 48 6.30 -2.96 -17.98
N LYS A 49 7.28 -2.07 -18.17
CA LYS A 49 8.60 -2.13 -17.53
C LYS A 49 8.64 -1.22 -16.32
N ARG A 50 9.09 -1.77 -15.21
CA ARG A 50 9.35 -1.04 -13.97
C ARG A 50 10.72 -0.36 -14.00
N PRO A 51 10.94 0.71 -13.25
CA PRO A 51 12.26 1.34 -13.09
C PRO A 51 13.35 0.37 -12.63
N THR A 52 12.96 -0.73 -11.96
CA THR A 52 13.87 -1.79 -11.49
C THR A 52 14.32 -2.77 -12.58
N GLY A 53 13.84 -2.59 -13.82
CA GLY A 53 14.14 -3.47 -14.97
C GLY A 53 13.20 -4.69 -15.09
N SER A 54 12.42 -5.01 -14.07
CA SER A 54 11.41 -6.08 -14.19
C SER A 54 10.23 -5.65 -15.07
N SER A 55 9.67 -6.58 -15.83
CA SER A 55 8.50 -6.34 -16.67
C SER A 55 7.31 -7.19 -16.27
N ILE A 56 6.11 -6.67 -16.59
CA ILE A 56 4.84 -7.35 -16.43
C ILE A 56 4.17 -7.35 -17.80
N SER A 57 3.73 -8.50 -18.25
CA SER A 57 3.01 -8.64 -19.52
C SER A 57 1.52 -8.83 -19.30
N PHE A 58 0.73 -8.22 -20.18
CA PHE A 58 -0.73 -8.24 -20.17
C PHE A 58 -1.21 -8.59 -21.58
N ARG A 59 -2.24 -9.41 -21.69
CA ARG A 59 -2.77 -9.82 -23.01
C ARG A 59 -4.27 -9.61 -23.09
N ALA A 60 -4.70 -8.84 -24.08
CA ALA A 60 -6.10 -8.62 -24.36
C ALA A 60 -6.64 -9.72 -25.31
N ALA A 61 -7.83 -10.22 -25.04
CA ALA A 61 -8.55 -11.06 -25.99
C ALA A 61 -8.98 -10.24 -27.22
N ALA A 62 -9.25 -10.89 -28.32
CA ALA A 62 -9.80 -10.23 -29.50
C ALA A 62 -11.15 -9.57 -29.16
N GLY A 63 -11.33 -8.30 -29.56
CA GLY A 63 -12.54 -7.53 -29.24
C GLY A 63 -12.64 -7.03 -27.79
N SER A 64 -11.65 -7.32 -26.95
CA SER A 64 -11.62 -6.84 -25.55
C SER A 64 -10.77 -5.57 -25.41
N ALA A 65 -11.24 -4.63 -24.62
CA ALA A 65 -10.47 -3.46 -24.20
C ALA A 65 -9.69 -3.73 -22.89
N ASP A 66 -9.85 -4.88 -22.24
CA ASP A 66 -9.17 -5.27 -21.02
C ASP A 66 -8.10 -6.32 -21.27
N ALA A 67 -6.92 -6.10 -20.71
CA ALA A 67 -5.79 -7.01 -20.76
C ALA A 67 -5.40 -7.42 -19.34
N PRO A 68 -5.75 -8.63 -18.88
CA PRO A 68 -5.27 -9.16 -17.61
C PRO A 68 -3.77 -9.52 -17.69
N VAL A 69 -3.14 -9.71 -16.54
CA VAL A 69 -1.74 -10.18 -16.48
C VAL A 69 -1.63 -11.53 -17.19
N SER A 70 -0.68 -11.62 -18.15
CA SER A 70 -0.36 -12.85 -18.84
C SER A 70 0.80 -13.57 -18.14
N GLY A 71 0.60 -14.85 -17.81
CA GLY A 71 1.61 -15.72 -17.17
C GLY A 71 1.75 -15.51 -15.66
N GLY A 72 1.76 -16.58 -14.92
CA GLY A 72 2.22 -16.91 -13.56
C GLY A 72 2.11 -15.95 -12.39
N SER A 73 2.07 -14.66 -12.55
CA SER A 73 2.08 -13.70 -11.43
C SER A 73 0.67 -13.24 -11.06
N ARG A 74 -0.20 -14.17 -10.69
CA ARG A 74 -1.60 -13.90 -10.28
C ARG A 74 -1.72 -13.11 -8.97
N LYS A 75 -0.62 -12.92 -8.22
CA LYS A 75 -0.58 -12.06 -7.02
C LYS A 75 -0.81 -10.57 -7.30
N LEU A 76 -0.52 -10.14 -8.52
CA LEU A 76 -0.67 -8.75 -8.90
C LEU A 76 -2.04 -8.58 -9.54
N ASN A 77 -2.98 -8.03 -8.79
CA ASN A 77 -4.29 -7.64 -9.30
C ASN A 77 -4.15 -6.39 -10.20
N TYR A 78 -3.27 -6.49 -11.21
CA TYR A 78 -3.04 -5.44 -12.20
C TYR A 78 -3.79 -5.78 -13.47
N ARG A 79 -4.33 -4.75 -14.12
CA ARG A 79 -4.95 -4.85 -15.45
C ARG A 79 -4.47 -3.70 -16.31
N VAL A 80 -4.43 -3.89 -17.62
CA VAL A 80 -4.25 -2.80 -18.59
C VAL A 80 -5.55 -2.64 -19.37
N ARG A 81 -6.09 -1.41 -19.39
CA ARG A 81 -7.21 -1.03 -20.24
C ARG A 81 -6.68 -0.30 -21.47
N LEU A 82 -7.22 -0.69 -22.61
CA LEU A 82 -6.94 -0.03 -23.89
C LEU A 82 -7.98 1.04 -24.11
N LEU A 83 -7.54 2.27 -24.39
CA LEU A 83 -8.43 3.43 -24.51
C LEU A 83 -8.20 4.20 -25.81
N ASN A 84 -9.28 4.71 -26.37
CA ASN A 84 -9.30 5.67 -27.47
C ASN A 84 -8.86 7.07 -27.02
N GLN A 85 -8.83 8.04 -27.95
CA GLN A 85 -8.49 9.43 -27.67
C GLN A 85 -9.44 10.11 -26.66
N ASP A 86 -10.73 9.79 -26.74
CA ASP A 86 -11.78 10.26 -25.84
C ASP A 86 -11.85 9.49 -24.50
N LYS A 87 -10.87 8.61 -24.27
CA LYS A 87 -10.78 7.72 -23.11
C LYS A 87 -11.88 6.65 -23.02
N SER A 88 -12.65 6.45 -24.07
CA SER A 88 -13.56 5.30 -24.21
C SER A 88 -12.78 3.99 -24.42
N PRO A 89 -13.37 2.80 -24.08
CA PRO A 89 -12.72 1.52 -24.31
C PRO A 89 -12.38 1.29 -25.80
N CYS A 90 -11.13 0.90 -26.08
CA CYS A 90 -10.64 0.58 -27.41
C CYS A 90 -10.67 -0.94 -27.63
N THR A 91 -11.55 -1.42 -28.48
CA THR A 91 -11.75 -2.84 -28.79
C THR A 91 -11.08 -3.28 -30.09
N ASP A 92 -10.74 -2.35 -30.98
CA ASP A 92 -10.12 -2.62 -32.30
C ASP A 92 -8.62 -3.01 -32.20
N GLY A 93 -7.99 -2.75 -31.05
CA GLY A 93 -6.57 -3.09 -30.83
C GLY A 93 -5.58 -2.00 -31.18
N ASN A 94 -6.05 -0.77 -31.48
CA ASN A 94 -5.24 0.40 -31.78
C ASN A 94 -5.40 1.50 -30.71
N PRO A 95 -5.03 1.24 -29.45
CA PRO A 95 -5.24 2.19 -28.39
C PRO A 95 -4.37 3.44 -28.55
N ILE A 96 -4.90 4.57 -28.11
CA ILE A 96 -4.15 5.83 -27.94
C ILE A 96 -3.53 5.87 -26.54
N TYR A 97 -4.25 5.34 -25.54
CA TYR A 97 -3.77 5.24 -24.16
C TYR A 97 -3.86 3.82 -23.62
N LEU A 98 -2.98 3.52 -22.67
CA LEU A 98 -2.94 2.28 -21.93
C LEU A 98 -3.01 2.61 -20.44
N ASP A 99 -4.11 2.28 -19.79
CA ASP A 99 -4.31 2.50 -18.35
C ASP A 99 -3.92 1.24 -17.58
N MET A 100 -2.76 1.25 -16.91
CA MET A 100 -2.39 0.20 -15.97
C MET A 100 -3.01 0.49 -14.62
N VAL A 101 -4.06 -0.24 -14.27
CA VAL A 101 -4.69 -0.17 -12.96
C VAL A 101 -3.96 -1.07 -11.98
N GLN A 102 -3.58 -0.52 -10.84
CA GLN A 102 -2.89 -1.22 -9.76
C GLN A 102 -3.90 -1.83 -8.78
N SER A 103 -3.43 -2.74 -7.94
CA SER A 103 -4.27 -3.42 -6.93
C SER A 103 -4.96 -2.48 -5.93
N ASN A 104 -4.39 -1.30 -5.69
CA ASN A 104 -4.97 -0.27 -4.82
C ASN A 104 -5.93 0.68 -5.56
N GLY A 105 -6.28 0.39 -6.82
CA GLY A 105 -7.15 1.21 -7.65
C GLY A 105 -6.50 2.44 -8.29
N SER A 106 -5.24 2.77 -7.96
CA SER A 106 -4.53 3.83 -8.66
C SER A 106 -4.12 3.40 -10.07
N THR A 107 -4.03 4.35 -10.99
CA THR A 107 -3.79 4.06 -12.40
C THR A 107 -2.63 4.89 -12.94
N LEU A 108 -1.75 4.23 -13.71
CA LEU A 108 -0.76 4.89 -14.56
C LEU A 108 -1.28 4.87 -15.99
N ARG A 109 -1.51 6.04 -16.59
CA ARG A 109 -1.87 6.18 -17.99
C ARG A 109 -0.63 6.39 -18.83
N PHE A 110 -0.44 5.54 -19.81
CA PHE A 110 0.65 5.61 -20.79
C PHE A 110 0.11 6.08 -22.15
N SER A 111 0.92 6.83 -22.87
CA SER A 111 0.70 7.00 -24.31
C SER A 111 1.12 5.70 -25.01
N ALA A 112 0.25 5.12 -25.83
CA ALA A 112 0.57 3.90 -26.56
C ALA A 112 1.67 4.11 -27.60
N SER A 113 1.79 5.31 -28.18
CA SER A 113 2.79 5.66 -29.18
C SER A 113 4.20 5.89 -28.61
N THR A 114 4.31 6.52 -27.42
CA THR A 114 5.60 6.85 -26.81
C THR A 114 6.00 5.88 -25.70
N GLY A 115 5.06 5.10 -25.18
CA GLY A 115 5.24 4.23 -24.05
C GLY A 115 5.50 4.93 -22.70
N LYS A 116 5.38 6.26 -22.66
CA LYS A 116 5.64 7.06 -21.46
C LYS A 116 4.36 7.32 -20.67
N VAL A 117 4.49 7.48 -19.36
CA VAL A 117 3.38 7.93 -18.50
C VAL A 117 2.99 9.35 -18.89
N VAL A 118 1.71 9.56 -19.18
CA VAL A 118 1.14 10.87 -19.49
C VAL A 118 0.29 11.41 -18.34
N SER A 119 -0.28 10.53 -17.50
CA SER A 119 -0.97 10.96 -16.28
C SER A 119 -1.00 9.84 -15.23
N LEU A 120 -1.20 10.27 -13.98
CA LEU A 120 -1.44 9.44 -12.82
C LEU A 120 -2.87 9.69 -12.34
N ILE A 121 -3.60 8.62 -12.07
CA ILE A 121 -4.96 8.69 -11.59
C ILE A 121 -4.99 8.05 -10.21
N SER A 122 -5.44 8.80 -9.20
CA SER A 122 -5.56 8.28 -7.83
C SER A 122 -6.64 7.20 -7.76
N SER A 123 -6.66 6.42 -6.69
CA SER A 123 -7.75 5.47 -6.42
C SER A 123 -9.12 6.15 -6.32
N SER A 124 -9.15 7.45 -6.00
CA SER A 124 -10.35 8.27 -6.01
C SER A 124 -10.76 8.80 -7.39
N GLY A 125 -9.99 8.47 -8.46
CA GLY A 125 -10.29 8.89 -9.83
C GLY A 125 -9.74 10.26 -10.23
N VAL A 126 -8.98 10.93 -9.35
CA VAL A 126 -8.37 12.24 -9.68
C VAL A 126 -7.19 12.03 -10.61
N GLU A 127 -7.23 12.63 -11.78
CA GLU A 127 -6.17 12.59 -12.79
C GLU A 127 -5.20 13.77 -12.62
N THR A 128 -3.90 13.47 -12.55
CA THR A 128 -2.81 14.46 -12.54
C THR A 128 -1.91 14.18 -13.73
N THR A 129 -1.68 15.17 -14.58
CA THR A 129 -0.80 15.01 -15.75
C THR A 129 0.64 14.76 -15.31
N ALA A 130 1.41 14.09 -16.16
CA ALA A 130 2.82 13.82 -15.88
C ALA A 130 3.62 15.12 -15.65
N GLU A 131 3.32 16.18 -16.41
CA GLU A 131 3.94 17.51 -16.26
C GLU A 131 3.60 18.15 -14.92
N ALA A 132 2.32 18.14 -14.53
CA ALA A 132 1.88 18.68 -13.25
C ALA A 132 2.46 17.89 -12.06
N TYR A 133 2.63 16.59 -12.23
CA TYR A 133 3.29 15.74 -11.22
C TYR A 133 4.80 16.03 -11.15
N ALA A 134 5.49 16.12 -12.30
CA ALA A 134 6.92 16.45 -12.38
C ALA A 134 7.23 17.85 -11.85
N ALA A 135 6.29 18.81 -11.98
CA ALA A 135 6.43 20.14 -11.39
C ALA A 135 6.45 20.11 -9.84
N LYS A 136 5.88 19.07 -9.23
CA LYS A 136 5.80 18.91 -7.77
C LYS A 136 6.82 17.92 -7.20
N LEU A 137 7.51 17.16 -8.05
CA LEU A 137 8.47 16.14 -7.64
C LEU A 137 9.64 16.09 -8.64
N GLN A 138 10.88 16.11 -8.14
CA GLN A 138 12.08 15.96 -8.95
C GLN A 138 12.99 14.91 -8.35
N VAL A 139 13.50 13.99 -9.19
CA VAL A 139 14.47 12.96 -8.81
C VAL A 139 15.75 13.20 -9.59
N ASN A 140 16.85 13.45 -8.88
CA ASN A 140 18.17 13.61 -9.49
C ASN A 140 18.95 12.30 -9.34
N ARG A 141 19.54 11.83 -10.43
CA ARG A 141 20.34 10.61 -10.45
C ARG A 141 21.78 10.89 -10.85
N HIS A 142 22.68 10.07 -10.33
CA HIS A 142 24.07 10.08 -10.77
C HIS A 142 24.14 9.63 -12.23
N PRO A 143 24.79 10.40 -13.12
CA PRO A 143 24.69 10.17 -14.57
C PRO A 143 25.27 8.82 -15.03
N SER A 144 26.32 8.31 -14.37
CA SER A 144 26.97 7.06 -14.77
C SER A 144 26.41 5.81 -14.07
N THR A 145 25.93 5.94 -12.82
CA THR A 145 25.46 4.79 -12.02
C THR A 145 23.93 4.68 -11.96
N GLY A 146 23.21 5.72 -12.35
CA GLY A 146 21.75 5.80 -12.18
C GLY A 146 21.28 5.88 -10.72
N ALA A 147 22.22 5.93 -9.77
CA ALA A 147 21.91 6.03 -8.34
C ALA A 147 21.21 7.36 -8.04
N ILE A 148 20.24 7.34 -7.16
CA ILE A 148 19.52 8.56 -6.76
C ILE A 148 20.42 9.36 -5.84
N GLN A 149 20.64 10.62 -6.21
CA GLN A 149 21.38 11.60 -5.43
C GLN A 149 20.45 12.48 -4.57
N SER A 150 19.30 12.84 -5.12
CA SER A 150 18.31 13.60 -4.35
C SER A 150 16.90 13.42 -4.88
N ILE A 151 15.93 13.64 -3.99
CA ILE A 151 14.50 13.65 -4.31
C ILE A 151 13.91 14.91 -3.68
N TRP A 152 13.32 15.74 -4.50
CA TRP A 152 12.61 16.92 -4.04
C TRP A 152 11.11 16.76 -4.24
N SER A 153 10.34 17.22 -3.27
CA SER A 153 8.89 17.32 -3.35
C SER A 153 8.45 18.68 -2.82
N GLN A 154 7.50 19.31 -3.50
CA GLN A 154 6.95 20.59 -3.08
C GLN A 154 6.38 20.58 -1.67
N SER A 155 5.75 19.47 -1.26
CA SER A 155 5.10 19.33 0.05
C SER A 155 6.02 18.81 1.16
N GLN A 156 7.07 18.06 0.81
CA GLN A 156 7.93 17.38 1.80
C GLN A 156 9.36 17.92 1.86
N GLY A 157 9.72 18.82 0.93
CA GLY A 157 11.07 19.37 0.85
C GLY A 157 12.04 18.51 0.07
N LEU A 158 13.30 18.42 0.52
CA LEU A 158 14.39 17.72 -0.15
C LEU A 158 14.91 16.58 0.71
N LEU A 159 15.04 15.40 0.08
CA LEU A 159 15.86 14.30 0.57
C LEU A 159 17.13 14.24 -0.28
N GLN A 160 18.30 14.32 0.36
CA GLN A 160 19.60 14.26 -0.29
C GLN A 160 20.38 13.05 0.22
N ALA A 161 21.11 12.37 -0.67
CA ALA A 161 22.02 11.29 -0.35
C ALA A 161 23.46 11.81 -0.42
N VAL A 162 24.17 11.73 0.70
CA VAL A 162 25.55 12.16 0.83
C VAL A 162 26.44 10.95 1.11
N PRO A 163 27.18 10.45 0.11
CA PRO A 163 28.11 9.33 0.29
C PRO A 163 29.46 9.83 0.83
N GLU A 164 30.02 9.06 1.76
CA GLU A 164 31.33 9.34 2.35
C GLU A 164 32.03 8.01 2.71
N GLY A 165 32.90 7.53 1.82
CA GLY A 165 33.58 6.25 1.99
C GLY A 165 32.63 5.06 2.16
N ASN A 166 32.67 4.39 3.32
CA ASN A 166 31.79 3.27 3.69
C ASN A 166 30.45 3.71 4.32
N LYS A 167 30.23 5.04 4.39
CA LYS A 167 29.05 5.65 4.99
C LYS A 167 28.18 6.33 3.96
N LEU A 168 26.87 6.18 4.09
CA LEU A 168 25.84 6.92 3.37
C LEU A 168 25.01 7.70 4.38
N THR A 169 24.93 9.01 4.23
CA THR A 169 24.01 9.84 5.00
C THR A 169 22.86 10.29 4.12
N LEU A 170 21.62 10.06 4.60
CA LEU A 170 20.42 10.63 4.05
C LEU A 170 20.03 11.85 4.88
N GLU A 171 19.81 12.97 4.22
CA GLU A 171 19.50 14.25 4.82
C GLU A 171 18.15 14.74 4.36
N TRP A 172 17.26 15.10 5.30
CA TRP A 172 15.94 15.66 5.01
C TRP A 172 15.90 17.13 5.36
N TYR A 173 15.49 17.92 4.40
CA TYR A 173 15.30 19.35 4.52
C TYR A 173 13.83 19.71 4.33
N SER A 174 13.29 20.59 5.17
CA SER A 174 11.93 21.08 5.06
C SER A 174 11.73 21.91 3.77
N PRO A 175 10.51 22.09 3.28
CA PRO A 175 10.24 22.91 2.10
C PRO A 175 10.78 24.35 2.21
N SER A 176 10.80 24.94 3.40
CA SER A 176 11.33 26.29 3.67
C SER A 176 12.84 26.39 3.53
N GLN A 177 13.56 25.27 3.66
CA GLN A 177 15.03 25.20 3.53
C GLN A 177 15.48 24.94 2.08
N VAL A 178 14.54 24.73 1.16
CA VAL A 178 14.84 24.31 -0.21
C VAL A 178 14.67 25.47 -1.18
N ASN A 179 15.73 25.76 -1.94
CA ASN A 179 15.67 26.64 -3.09
C ASN A 179 15.60 25.81 -4.37
N LYS A 180 14.49 25.93 -5.09
CA LYS A 180 14.27 25.26 -6.37
C LYS A 180 14.31 26.24 -7.52
N THR A 181 15.19 25.98 -8.48
CA THR A 181 15.19 26.63 -9.80
C THR A 181 14.70 25.67 -10.87
N ALA A 182 14.57 26.12 -12.12
CA ALA A 182 14.19 25.26 -13.25
C ALA A 182 15.20 24.12 -13.50
N ARG A 183 16.45 24.24 -13.05
CA ARG A 183 17.54 23.29 -13.33
C ARG A 183 18.17 22.66 -12.11
N SER A 184 17.95 23.20 -10.92
CA SER A 184 18.60 22.72 -9.69
C SER A 184 17.67 22.78 -8.49
N VAL A 185 17.93 21.88 -7.55
CA VAL A 185 17.33 21.88 -6.21
C VAL A 185 18.47 21.86 -5.22
N THR A 186 18.54 22.86 -4.36
CA THR A 186 19.57 22.98 -3.31
C THR A 186 18.91 23.22 -1.97
N ALA A 187 19.55 22.74 -0.90
CA ALA A 187 19.13 23.00 0.46
C ALA A 187 20.09 23.98 1.14
N SER A 188 19.60 24.68 2.14
CA SER A 188 20.37 25.56 3.00
C SER A 188 20.08 25.27 4.47
N GLY A 189 21.09 25.44 5.33
CA GLY A 189 20.99 25.20 6.75
C GLY A 189 21.13 23.72 7.15
N THR A 190 20.80 23.42 8.41
CA THR A 190 20.92 22.07 8.98
C THR A 190 19.70 21.24 8.64
N PRO A 191 19.85 19.98 8.17
CA PRO A 191 18.72 19.10 7.93
C PRO A 191 17.94 18.87 9.23
N TYR A 192 16.61 18.77 9.14
CA TYR A 192 15.78 18.49 10.31
C TYR A 192 15.84 17.02 10.74
N LYS A 193 16.27 16.15 9.83
CA LYS A 193 16.50 14.73 10.08
C LYS A 193 17.66 14.23 9.24
N THR A 194 18.52 13.40 9.85
CA THR A 194 19.53 12.61 9.14
C THR A 194 19.41 11.14 9.49
N VAL A 195 19.73 10.26 8.53
CA VAL A 195 19.92 8.83 8.77
C VAL A 195 21.19 8.40 8.08
N SER A 196 22.20 7.99 8.85
CA SER A 196 23.42 7.46 8.30
C SER A 196 23.48 5.94 8.37
N TYR A 197 24.02 5.34 7.33
CA TYR A 197 24.29 3.92 7.19
C TYR A 197 25.80 3.74 7.03
N GLU A 198 26.41 3.02 7.92
CA GLU A 198 27.85 2.76 7.89
C GLU A 198 28.12 1.26 7.95
N ASN A 199 28.89 0.74 6.99
CA ASN A 199 29.33 -0.65 7.01
C ASN A 199 30.67 -0.75 7.72
N THR A 200 30.75 -1.58 8.76
CA THR A 200 31.96 -1.80 9.56
C THR A 200 32.12 -3.30 9.89
N LEU A 201 33.24 -3.63 10.49
CA LEU A 201 33.48 -4.96 11.05
C LEU A 201 33.46 -4.86 12.58
N LYS A 202 32.68 -5.73 13.21
CA LYS A 202 32.66 -5.91 14.67
C LYS A 202 32.93 -7.37 14.96
N ASP A 203 33.98 -7.65 15.72
CA ASP A 203 34.45 -9.02 16.02
C ASP A 203 34.67 -9.87 14.76
N GLY A 204 35.19 -9.23 13.69
CA GLY A 204 35.41 -9.88 12.39
C GLY A 204 34.16 -10.12 11.53
N ALA A 205 32.98 -9.82 12.03
CA ALA A 205 31.72 -9.96 11.29
C ALA A 205 31.24 -8.64 10.68
N PRO A 206 30.68 -8.62 9.46
CA PRO A 206 30.13 -7.43 8.84
C PRO A 206 28.89 -6.95 9.59
N VAL A 207 28.91 -5.68 9.96
CA VAL A 207 27.85 -4.99 10.69
C VAL A 207 27.51 -3.70 9.98
N MET A 208 26.23 -3.39 9.87
CA MET A 208 25.72 -2.09 9.44
C MET A 208 25.27 -1.29 10.67
N LEU A 209 25.89 -0.16 10.91
CA LEU A 209 25.46 0.84 11.89
C LEU A 209 24.52 1.82 11.22
N ILE A 210 23.35 2.02 11.83
CA ILE A 210 22.35 2.98 11.37
C ILE A 210 22.17 3.99 12.49
N THR A 211 22.41 5.28 12.20
CA THR A 211 22.19 6.37 13.16
C THR A 211 21.12 7.29 12.62
N GLU A 212 20.01 7.41 13.32
CA GLU A 212 18.96 8.39 13.04
C GLU A 212 19.09 9.54 14.02
N GLN A 213 19.17 10.77 13.47
CA GLN A 213 19.22 12.00 14.23
C GLN A 213 18.12 12.93 13.75
N ARG A 214 17.34 13.48 14.67
CA ARG A 214 16.38 14.55 14.42
C ARG A 214 16.81 15.80 15.17
N GLN A 215 16.53 16.96 14.58
CA GLN A 215 16.88 18.24 15.21
C GLN A 215 16.23 18.35 16.60
N GLY A 216 17.05 18.64 17.61
CA GLY A 216 16.60 18.75 19.00
C GLY A 216 16.35 17.43 19.74
N MET A 217 16.67 16.27 19.14
CA MET A 217 16.55 14.96 19.75
C MET A 217 17.90 14.27 19.85
N ALA A 218 18.05 13.36 20.80
CA ALA A 218 19.22 12.47 20.86
C ALA A 218 19.27 11.56 19.62
N ALA A 219 20.47 11.15 19.23
CA ALA A 219 20.65 10.20 18.15
C ALA A 219 20.10 8.82 18.54
N PHE A 220 19.41 8.16 17.61
CA PHE A 220 18.93 6.79 17.80
C PHE A 220 19.80 5.84 16.99
N HIS A 221 20.38 4.84 17.68
CA HIS A 221 21.32 3.91 17.09
C HIS A 221 20.67 2.54 16.84
N THR A 222 20.96 1.97 15.68
CA THR A 222 20.59 0.61 15.30
C THR A 222 21.83 -0.08 14.74
N GLU A 223 22.14 -1.24 15.30
CA GLU A 223 23.16 -2.16 14.79
C GLU A 223 22.47 -3.32 14.08
N ARG A 224 22.84 -3.62 12.84
CA ARG A 224 22.33 -4.76 12.09
C ARG A 224 23.46 -5.69 11.68
N LYS A 225 23.44 -6.91 12.20
CA LYS A 225 24.38 -8.00 11.88
C LYS A 225 23.68 -9.05 11.03
N VAL A 226 24.37 -9.55 10.00
CA VAL A 226 23.88 -10.64 9.14
C VAL A 226 24.86 -11.78 9.19
N GLU A 227 24.39 -12.97 9.59
CA GLU A 227 25.17 -14.20 9.68
C GLU A 227 24.43 -15.30 8.93
N GLY A 228 24.87 -15.59 7.69
CA GLY A 228 24.15 -16.51 6.81
C GLY A 228 22.72 -16.03 6.55
N ASN A 229 21.74 -16.85 6.91
CA ASN A 229 20.30 -16.53 6.77
C ASN A 229 19.74 -15.75 7.96
N ASN A 230 20.55 -15.53 9.01
CA ASN A 230 20.11 -14.92 10.25
C ASN A 230 20.43 -13.42 10.27
N VAL A 231 19.54 -12.64 10.84
CA VAL A 231 19.69 -11.20 11.00
C VAL A 231 19.44 -10.85 12.46
N THR A 232 20.42 -10.18 13.08
CA THR A 232 20.27 -9.59 14.41
C THR A 232 20.24 -8.08 14.27
N ILE A 233 19.25 -7.45 14.90
CA ILE A 233 19.08 -5.99 14.92
C ILE A 233 19.03 -5.56 16.37
N THR A 234 19.97 -4.73 16.81
CA THR A 234 20.02 -4.17 18.16
C THR A 234 19.70 -2.68 18.08
N GLN A 235 18.70 -2.23 18.82
CA GLN A 235 18.22 -0.85 18.80
C GLN A 235 18.19 -0.23 20.19
N GLY A 236 18.47 1.07 20.28
CA GLY A 236 18.45 1.83 21.52
C GLY A 236 19.80 2.02 22.16
N GLU A 237 19.83 2.44 23.43
CA GLU A 237 21.03 2.75 24.18
C GLU A 237 21.05 2.03 25.54
N GLY A 238 22.26 1.81 26.05
CA GLY A 238 22.48 1.21 27.37
C GLY A 238 21.82 -0.17 27.54
N ASP A 239 21.25 -0.41 28.71
CA ASP A 239 20.62 -1.68 29.09
C ASP A 239 19.19 -1.83 28.58
N GLU A 240 18.57 -0.75 28.10
CA GLU A 240 17.24 -0.76 27.50
C GLU A 240 17.24 -1.14 26.01
N ARG A 241 18.38 -1.52 25.47
CA ARG A 241 18.47 -1.95 24.07
C ARG A 241 17.60 -3.18 23.81
N ILE A 242 16.88 -3.13 22.70
CA ILE A 242 16.07 -4.24 22.20
C ILE A 242 16.84 -4.99 21.13
N VAL A 243 16.92 -6.29 21.26
CA VAL A 243 17.49 -7.19 20.26
C VAL A 243 16.35 -7.91 19.54
N ARG A 244 16.22 -7.63 18.24
CA ARG A 244 15.37 -8.37 17.32
C ARG A 244 16.21 -9.37 16.57
N ARG A 245 15.89 -10.64 16.66
CA ARG A 245 16.56 -11.72 15.92
C ARG A 245 15.59 -12.32 14.90
N ILE A 246 16.03 -12.47 13.67
CA ILE A 246 15.29 -13.08 12.58
C ILE A 246 16.14 -14.27 12.10
N GLU A 247 15.60 -15.46 12.26
CA GLU A 247 16.19 -16.71 11.78
C GLU A 247 15.38 -17.22 10.58
N ARG A 248 16.06 -17.71 9.55
CA ARG A 248 15.41 -18.26 8.36
C ARG A 248 15.98 -19.63 8.08
N ASN A 249 15.10 -20.64 8.10
CA ASN A 249 15.44 -22.02 7.88
C ASN A 249 14.65 -22.61 6.71
N SER A 250 15.31 -23.43 5.91
CA SER A 250 14.65 -24.22 4.87
C SER A 250 13.97 -25.42 5.53
N LEU A 251 12.74 -25.71 5.14
CA LEU A 251 11.97 -26.87 5.55
C LEU A 251 11.68 -27.79 4.35
N PRO A 252 11.42 -29.09 4.59
CA PRO A 252 11.04 -30.01 3.53
C PRO A 252 9.79 -29.55 2.74
N GLY A 253 9.72 -29.95 1.47
CA GLY A 253 8.57 -29.67 0.60
C GLY A 253 8.48 -28.23 0.12
N GLY A 254 9.63 -27.57 -0.09
CA GLY A 254 9.68 -26.20 -0.64
C GLY A 254 9.14 -25.15 0.33
N LYS A 255 9.24 -25.42 1.60
CA LYS A 255 8.80 -24.49 2.66
C LYS A 255 9.99 -23.77 3.29
N TRP A 256 9.73 -22.59 3.83
CA TRP A 256 10.66 -21.83 4.66
C TRP A 256 9.98 -21.45 5.96
N GLU A 257 10.74 -21.46 7.04
CA GLU A 257 10.31 -20.84 8.28
C GLU A 257 11.13 -19.58 8.55
N MET A 258 10.47 -18.63 9.17
CA MET A 258 11.07 -17.43 9.72
C MET A 258 10.66 -17.36 11.19
N ILE A 259 11.66 -17.33 12.08
CA ILE A 259 11.45 -17.12 13.51
C ILE A 259 11.94 -15.73 13.84
N GLU A 260 11.05 -14.91 14.36
CA GLU A 260 11.33 -13.55 14.77
C GLU A 260 11.12 -13.43 16.26
N SER A 261 12.18 -13.05 16.99
CA SER A 261 12.15 -12.89 18.44
C SER A 261 12.63 -11.51 18.87
N TYR A 262 12.08 -11.04 19.98
CA TYR A 262 12.43 -9.76 20.61
C TYR A 262 12.81 -10.00 22.07
N ARG A 263 13.92 -9.44 22.51
CA ARG A 263 14.37 -9.48 23.89
C ARG A 263 15.10 -8.20 24.27
N LYS A 264 15.19 -7.89 25.56
CA LYS A 264 16.16 -6.91 26.05
C LYS A 264 17.57 -7.47 25.92
N ILE A 265 18.57 -6.62 25.77
CA ILE A 265 19.96 -7.06 25.51
C ILE A 265 20.51 -7.94 26.62
N ASN A 266 20.13 -7.68 27.87
CA ASN A 266 20.59 -8.38 29.07
C ASN A 266 19.67 -9.56 29.49
N GLU A 267 18.62 -9.84 28.69
CA GLU A 267 17.71 -10.97 28.96
C GLU A 267 17.97 -12.09 27.95
N GLU A 268 17.99 -13.33 28.44
CA GLU A 268 18.15 -14.52 27.58
C GLU A 268 16.81 -14.92 26.96
N THR A 269 15.71 -14.76 27.70
CA THR A 269 14.39 -15.18 27.29
C THR A 269 13.73 -14.08 26.43
N PRO A 270 13.23 -14.41 25.21
CA PRO A 270 12.48 -13.47 24.42
C PRO A 270 11.16 -13.03 25.07
N VAL A 271 10.86 -11.73 25.02
CA VAL A 271 9.56 -11.16 25.43
C VAL A 271 8.48 -11.51 24.42
N SER A 272 8.88 -11.67 23.15
CA SER A 272 8.00 -12.06 22.06
C SER A 272 8.76 -12.94 21.07
N CYS A 273 8.09 -14.00 20.61
CA CYS A 273 8.63 -14.89 19.60
C CYS A 273 7.49 -15.29 18.64
N VAL A 274 7.71 -15.07 17.35
CA VAL A 274 6.75 -15.40 16.29
C VAL A 274 7.42 -16.30 15.27
N ARG A 275 6.79 -17.44 14.97
CA ARG A 275 7.20 -18.34 13.89
C ARG A 275 6.24 -18.21 12.73
N THR A 276 6.74 -17.97 11.52
CA THR A 276 5.98 -17.94 10.28
C THR A 276 6.50 -19.00 9.33
N VAL A 277 5.63 -19.89 8.86
CA VAL A 277 5.97 -20.87 7.83
C VAL A 277 5.36 -20.44 6.51
N GLN A 278 6.18 -20.41 5.47
CA GLN A 278 5.80 -20.04 4.13
C GLN A 278 6.05 -21.21 3.16
N LYS A 279 5.21 -21.32 2.12
CA LYS A 279 5.37 -22.27 1.03
C LYS A 279 5.59 -21.54 -0.28
N SER A 280 6.55 -22.01 -1.09
CA SER A 280 6.76 -21.51 -2.44
C SER A 280 5.65 -21.98 -3.37
N THR A 281 5.13 -21.09 -4.18
CA THR A 281 4.13 -21.35 -5.21
C THR A 281 4.46 -20.52 -6.45
N ASP A 282 3.80 -20.78 -7.56
CA ASP A 282 3.92 -19.95 -8.78
C ASP A 282 3.57 -18.48 -8.56
N GLY A 283 2.72 -18.21 -7.56
CA GLY A 283 2.36 -16.86 -7.11
C GLY A 283 3.37 -16.23 -6.13
N GLY A 284 4.46 -16.93 -5.78
CA GLY A 284 5.48 -16.53 -4.79
C GLY A 284 5.30 -17.21 -3.43
N TRP A 285 5.87 -16.63 -2.38
CA TRP A 285 5.82 -17.19 -1.02
C TRP A 285 4.49 -16.89 -0.35
N LEU A 286 3.77 -17.94 0.09
CA LEU A 286 2.50 -17.83 0.83
C LEU A 286 2.70 -18.29 2.27
N THR A 287 2.23 -17.51 3.23
CA THR A 287 2.23 -17.89 4.65
C THR A 287 1.17 -18.96 4.87
N ILE A 288 1.58 -20.17 5.29
CA ILE A 288 0.68 -21.28 5.56
C ILE A 288 0.38 -21.46 7.06
N SER A 289 1.27 -20.94 7.92
CA SER A 289 1.00 -20.86 9.36
C SER A 289 1.78 -19.71 9.99
N ARG A 290 1.22 -19.17 11.10
CA ARG A 290 1.83 -18.19 11.97
C ARG A 290 1.59 -18.60 13.40
N THR A 291 2.66 -18.76 14.18
CA THR A 291 2.60 -19.10 15.60
C THR A 291 3.13 -17.94 16.42
N GLU A 292 2.28 -17.35 17.23
CA GLU A 292 2.64 -16.36 18.24
C GLU A 292 3.00 -17.05 19.55
N GLY A 293 3.91 -16.47 20.34
CA GLY A 293 4.43 -17.11 21.54
C GLY A 293 5.18 -18.41 21.25
N TYR A 294 5.80 -18.54 20.07
CA TYR A 294 6.54 -19.75 19.68
C TYR A 294 7.61 -20.11 20.72
N ASN A 295 7.76 -21.42 21.00
CA ASN A 295 8.60 -21.97 22.05
C ASN A 295 8.15 -21.62 23.50
N THR A 296 6.89 -21.24 23.69
CA THR A 296 6.30 -21.06 25.02
C THR A 296 5.07 -21.95 25.18
N PRO A 297 4.65 -22.25 26.45
CA PRO A 297 3.39 -22.97 26.70
C PRO A 297 2.13 -22.26 26.19
N LEU A 298 2.22 -20.97 25.85
CA LEU A 298 1.13 -20.12 25.36
C LEU A 298 1.16 -19.97 23.84
N ALA A 299 1.87 -20.85 23.13
CA ALA A 299 1.98 -20.79 21.67
C ALA A 299 0.61 -20.93 21.00
N GLN A 300 0.28 -19.95 20.15
CA GLN A 300 -0.98 -19.89 19.42
C GLN A 300 -0.70 -19.91 17.92
N THR A 301 -1.28 -20.87 17.20
CA THR A 301 -1.04 -21.05 15.77
C THR A 301 -2.29 -20.77 14.95
N THR A 302 -2.15 -19.81 14.03
CA THR A 302 -3.13 -19.55 12.96
C THR A 302 -2.68 -20.25 11.68
N LEU A 303 -3.60 -20.94 11.00
CA LEU A 303 -3.36 -21.62 9.72
C LEU A 303 -4.07 -20.89 8.57
N TYR A 304 -3.45 -20.92 7.40
CA TYR A 304 -3.99 -20.27 6.20
C TYR A 304 -4.07 -21.25 5.04
N THR A 305 -5.21 -21.28 4.36
CA THR A 305 -5.36 -21.91 3.05
C THR A 305 -5.66 -20.86 1.98
N TYR A 306 -5.43 -21.22 0.73
CA TYR A 306 -5.50 -20.28 -0.39
C TYR A 306 -6.31 -20.89 -1.53
N ASN A 307 -7.06 -20.05 -2.24
CA ASN A 307 -7.71 -20.42 -3.49
C ASN A 307 -6.71 -20.45 -4.67
N ASP A 308 -7.18 -20.79 -5.86
CA ASP A 308 -6.36 -20.87 -7.08
C ASP A 308 -5.78 -19.51 -7.52
N GLN A 309 -6.32 -18.41 -7.00
CA GLN A 309 -5.82 -17.05 -7.22
C GLN A 309 -4.78 -16.61 -6.17
N PHE A 310 -4.32 -17.53 -5.30
CA PHE A 310 -3.39 -17.30 -4.19
C PHE A 310 -3.92 -16.29 -3.15
N ARG A 311 -5.25 -16.22 -2.95
CA ARG A 311 -5.89 -15.42 -1.90
C ARG A 311 -6.28 -16.33 -0.74
N VAL A 312 -6.20 -15.82 0.48
CA VAL A 312 -6.62 -16.57 1.67
C VAL A 312 -8.10 -16.94 1.52
N SER A 313 -8.38 -18.23 1.43
CA SER A 313 -9.76 -18.77 1.38
C SER A 313 -10.26 -19.18 2.74
N LEU A 314 -9.34 -19.57 3.63
CA LEU A 314 -9.67 -19.96 5.00
C LEU A 314 -8.53 -19.57 5.95
N GLU A 315 -8.88 -18.96 7.05
CA GLU A 315 -8.01 -18.66 8.17
C GLU A 315 -8.54 -19.37 9.41
N ILE A 316 -7.76 -20.29 9.98
CA ILE A 316 -8.12 -21.07 11.17
C ILE A 316 -7.40 -20.50 12.36
N GLN A 317 -8.12 -20.08 13.37
CA GLN A 317 -7.63 -19.50 14.60
C GLN A 317 -7.12 -20.58 15.59
N PRO A 318 -6.30 -20.23 16.58
CA PRO A 318 -5.77 -21.19 17.57
C PRO A 318 -6.82 -21.93 18.38
N ASP A 319 -7.97 -21.33 18.59
CA ASP A 319 -9.11 -21.91 19.31
C ASP A 319 -9.99 -22.84 18.43
N GLY A 320 -9.62 -23.02 17.17
CA GLY A 320 -10.37 -23.81 16.18
C GLY A 320 -11.45 -23.01 15.46
N GLY A 321 -11.71 -21.78 15.85
CA GLY A 321 -12.54 -20.85 15.07
C GLY A 321 -11.92 -20.59 13.69
N TYR A 322 -12.75 -20.23 12.73
CA TYR A 322 -12.23 -19.91 11.39
C TYR A 322 -12.93 -18.71 10.78
N THR A 323 -12.25 -18.11 9.79
CA THR A 323 -12.85 -17.14 8.87
C THR A 323 -12.68 -17.66 7.45
N ARG A 324 -13.78 -17.77 6.71
CA ARG A 324 -13.83 -18.18 5.31
C ARG A 324 -14.06 -16.98 4.41
N TYR A 325 -13.36 -16.95 3.28
CA TYR A 325 -13.43 -15.86 2.30
C TYR A 325 -13.77 -16.39 0.92
N GLU A 326 -14.64 -15.68 0.20
CA GLU A 326 -14.86 -15.83 -1.23
C GLU A 326 -14.53 -14.52 -1.95
N TYR A 327 -14.10 -14.64 -3.20
CA TYR A 327 -13.64 -13.48 -3.99
C TYR A 327 -14.30 -13.49 -5.36
N ASP A 328 -14.57 -12.29 -5.90
CA ASP A 328 -14.94 -12.13 -7.29
C ASP A 328 -13.73 -12.24 -8.23
N ASP A 329 -13.98 -12.14 -9.55
CA ASP A 329 -12.94 -12.20 -10.57
C ASP A 329 -11.95 -11.05 -10.48
N GLN A 330 -12.31 -9.94 -9.86
CA GLN A 330 -11.41 -8.80 -9.59
C GLN A 330 -10.62 -9.00 -8.29
N GLY A 331 -10.97 -10.03 -7.50
CA GLY A 331 -10.31 -10.39 -6.25
C GLY A 331 -10.74 -9.55 -5.08
N ARG A 332 -11.91 -8.95 -5.15
CA ARG A 332 -12.57 -8.29 -4.03
C ARG A 332 -13.29 -9.35 -3.20
N VAL A 333 -13.31 -9.17 -1.88
CA VAL A 333 -14.00 -10.11 -0.98
C VAL A 333 -15.52 -9.96 -1.16
N ILE A 334 -16.17 -11.01 -1.63
CA ILE A 334 -17.64 -11.06 -1.78
C ILE A 334 -18.34 -11.80 -0.65
N LEU A 335 -17.60 -12.58 0.13
CA LEU A 335 -18.08 -13.21 1.36
C LEU A 335 -16.95 -13.24 2.39
N GLN A 336 -17.28 -12.88 3.62
CA GLN A 336 -16.51 -13.18 4.81
C GLN A 336 -17.44 -13.81 5.83
N ALA A 337 -17.14 -15.04 6.26
CA ALA A 337 -18.00 -15.81 7.15
C ALA A 337 -17.21 -16.50 8.27
N THR A 338 -17.84 -16.65 9.42
CA THR A 338 -17.31 -17.32 10.62
C THR A 338 -18.30 -18.34 11.14
N PRO A 339 -17.88 -19.36 11.93
CA PRO A 339 -18.80 -20.32 12.54
C PRO A 339 -19.88 -19.62 13.36
N TRP A 340 -21.09 -20.17 13.30
CA TRP A 340 -22.24 -19.67 14.05
C TRP A 340 -22.73 -20.69 15.08
N ALA A 341 -23.11 -20.23 16.27
CA ALA A 341 -23.49 -21.09 17.40
C ALA A 341 -24.71 -22.00 17.12
N GLY A 342 -25.59 -21.62 16.17
CA GLY A 342 -26.73 -22.42 15.72
C GLY A 342 -26.39 -23.48 14.68
N GLY A 343 -25.13 -23.70 14.37
CA GLY A 343 -24.66 -24.51 13.24
C GLY A 343 -24.65 -23.72 11.93
N GLY A 344 -23.71 -24.04 11.04
CA GLY A 344 -23.42 -23.24 9.84
C GLY A 344 -22.53 -22.05 10.10
N GLU A 345 -22.70 -20.97 9.35
CA GLU A 345 -21.86 -19.78 9.39
C GLU A 345 -22.68 -18.48 9.50
N LYS A 346 -22.11 -17.46 10.11
CA LYS A 346 -22.59 -16.08 10.04
C LYS A 346 -21.57 -15.24 9.28
N GLY A 347 -22.02 -14.41 8.35
CA GLY A 347 -21.11 -13.65 7.54
C GLY A 347 -21.68 -12.39 6.93
N THR A 348 -20.82 -11.72 6.18
CA THR A 348 -21.18 -10.56 5.37
C THR A 348 -20.98 -10.90 3.90
N ARG A 349 -22.02 -10.73 3.09
CA ARG A 349 -21.96 -10.83 1.64
C ARG A 349 -21.96 -9.44 1.03
N THR A 350 -20.95 -9.13 0.23
CA THR A 350 -20.73 -7.81 -0.35
C THR A 350 -20.89 -7.86 -1.87
N THR A 351 -21.61 -6.90 -2.44
CA THR A 351 -21.54 -6.57 -3.87
C THR A 351 -20.87 -5.20 -4.03
N TYR A 352 -20.31 -4.94 -5.22
CA TYR A 352 -19.53 -3.71 -5.44
C TYR A 352 -20.21 -2.78 -6.43
N ALA A 353 -20.01 -1.49 -6.25
CA ALA A 353 -20.69 -0.43 -7.03
C ALA A 353 -20.27 -0.39 -8.51
N ASP A 354 -19.04 -0.84 -8.84
CA ASP A 354 -18.47 -0.90 -10.19
C ASP A 354 -18.60 0.42 -11.00
N LEU A 355 -18.65 1.56 -10.29
CA LEU A 355 -18.74 2.89 -10.90
C LEU A 355 -17.51 3.23 -11.73
N ARG A 356 -16.41 2.55 -11.44
CA ARG A 356 -15.13 2.66 -12.14
C ARG A 356 -14.39 1.34 -12.07
N PHE A 357 -13.47 1.17 -13.01
CA PHE A 357 -12.62 -0.01 -13.01
C PHE A 357 -11.84 -0.16 -11.69
N ASN A 358 -11.82 -1.37 -11.14
CA ASN A 358 -11.22 -1.69 -9.84
C ASN A 358 -11.85 -0.90 -8.66
N ASP A 359 -13.14 -0.66 -8.72
CA ASP A 359 -13.88 -0.02 -7.64
C ASP A 359 -14.09 -1.02 -6.49
N PHE A 360 -13.57 -0.69 -5.31
CA PHE A 360 -13.70 -1.49 -4.09
C PHE A 360 -14.82 -0.97 -3.17
N ARG A 361 -15.61 0.01 -3.63
CA ARG A 361 -16.72 0.54 -2.86
C ARG A 361 -17.90 -0.43 -2.90
N PRO A 362 -18.48 -0.82 -1.76
CA PRO A 362 -19.63 -1.71 -1.74
C PRO A 362 -20.86 -1.05 -2.40
N ALA A 363 -21.63 -1.81 -3.16
CA ALA A 363 -22.99 -1.43 -3.54
C ALA A 363 -23.98 -1.90 -2.48
N THR A 364 -23.78 -3.14 -2.01
CA THR A 364 -24.57 -3.69 -0.89
C THR A 364 -23.69 -4.51 0.03
N GLU A 365 -24.02 -4.50 1.30
CA GLU A 365 -23.52 -5.43 2.29
C GLU A 365 -24.72 -6.08 2.96
N ARG A 366 -24.73 -7.41 3.02
CA ARG A 366 -25.77 -8.19 3.69
C ARG A 366 -25.17 -8.99 4.82
N GLU A 367 -25.67 -8.79 6.02
CA GLU A 367 -25.39 -9.70 7.12
C GLU A 367 -26.27 -10.94 6.93
N ILE A 368 -25.65 -12.12 6.88
CA ILE A 368 -26.34 -13.38 6.54
C ILE A 368 -25.99 -14.48 7.54
N ILE A 369 -26.94 -15.42 7.69
CA ILE A 369 -26.66 -16.75 8.23
C ILE A 369 -26.67 -17.75 7.06
N ILE A 370 -25.64 -18.58 7.00
CA ILE A 370 -25.51 -19.66 6.02
C ILE A 370 -25.73 -20.97 6.79
N ALA A 371 -26.81 -21.65 6.51
CA ALA A 371 -27.09 -22.94 7.11
C ALA A 371 -26.15 -24.04 6.61
N GLN A 372 -26.12 -25.19 7.24
CA GLN A 372 -25.24 -26.32 6.84
C GLN A 372 -25.53 -26.85 5.43
N ASP A 373 -26.76 -26.67 4.93
CA ASP A 373 -27.15 -27.02 3.56
C ASP A 373 -26.80 -25.94 2.52
N GLY A 374 -26.17 -24.84 2.96
CA GLY A 374 -25.77 -23.69 2.12
C GLY A 374 -26.90 -22.66 1.92
N THR A 375 -28.06 -22.82 2.54
CA THR A 375 -29.18 -21.86 2.44
C THR A 375 -28.78 -20.56 3.17
N GLU A 376 -28.97 -19.41 2.51
CA GLU A 376 -28.68 -18.11 3.08
C GLU A 376 -29.94 -17.42 3.60
N THR A 377 -29.87 -16.90 4.83
CA THR A 377 -30.91 -16.05 5.42
C THR A 377 -30.31 -14.68 5.69
N VAL A 378 -30.88 -13.61 5.10
CA VAL A 378 -30.45 -12.24 5.28
C VAL A 378 -31.00 -11.69 6.59
N LEU A 379 -30.13 -11.20 7.46
CA LEU A 379 -30.49 -10.57 8.74
C LEU A 379 -30.63 -9.04 8.60
N SER A 380 -29.74 -8.42 7.87
CA SER A 380 -29.78 -6.99 7.58
C SER A 380 -29.12 -6.71 6.24
N GLN A 381 -29.48 -5.57 5.65
CA GLN A 381 -28.87 -5.11 4.41
C GLN A 381 -28.53 -3.63 4.51
N ARG A 382 -27.32 -3.27 4.08
CA ARG A 382 -26.88 -1.91 3.80
C ARG A 382 -26.75 -1.74 2.29
N SER A 383 -27.30 -0.65 1.78
CA SER A 383 -27.15 -0.25 0.39
C SER A 383 -26.42 1.10 0.34
N TYR A 384 -25.50 1.23 -0.61
CA TYR A 384 -24.62 2.39 -0.73
C TYR A 384 -24.85 3.06 -2.06
N THR A 385 -24.99 4.39 -2.04
CA THR A 385 -24.96 5.22 -3.25
C THR A 385 -23.84 6.25 -3.14
N TYR A 386 -23.21 6.56 -4.27
CA TYR A 386 -22.04 7.41 -4.34
C TYR A 386 -22.26 8.53 -5.37
N GLU A 387 -21.97 9.76 -4.95
CA GLU A 387 -21.91 10.91 -5.83
C GLU A 387 -20.51 11.50 -5.77
N ASP A 388 -19.74 11.34 -6.86
CA ASP A 388 -18.38 11.87 -6.98
C ASP A 388 -18.38 13.09 -7.87
N SER A 389 -18.16 14.28 -7.30
CA SER A 389 -17.95 15.51 -8.03
C SER A 389 -16.59 16.14 -7.67
N VAL A 390 -16.19 17.17 -8.43
CA VAL A 390 -14.98 17.93 -8.10
C VAL A 390 -15.12 18.73 -6.82
N GLU A 391 -16.35 19.04 -6.40
CA GLU A 391 -16.63 19.83 -5.20
C GLU A 391 -16.81 18.98 -3.96
N ILE A 392 -17.53 17.86 -4.09
CA ILE A 392 -17.84 16.96 -2.98
C ILE A 392 -17.82 15.51 -3.44
N LYS A 393 -17.54 14.62 -2.49
CA LYS A 393 -17.84 13.18 -2.61
C LYS A 393 -18.83 12.84 -1.52
N ARG A 394 -20.00 12.33 -1.93
CA ARG A 394 -21.09 11.96 -1.03
C ARG A 394 -21.27 10.45 -1.05
N THR A 395 -21.41 9.88 0.13
CA THR A 395 -21.83 8.50 0.34
C THR A 395 -23.12 8.50 1.12
N THR A 396 -24.17 7.90 0.58
CA THR A 396 -25.43 7.66 1.29
C THR A 396 -25.54 6.16 1.59
N VAL A 397 -25.79 5.83 2.84
CA VAL A 397 -25.99 4.46 3.32
C VAL A 397 -27.42 4.31 3.80
N THR A 398 -28.12 3.33 3.25
CA THR A 398 -29.48 2.94 3.65
C THR A 398 -29.44 1.56 4.26
N GLU A 399 -29.92 1.42 5.48
CA GLU A 399 -29.93 0.16 6.25
C GLU A 399 -31.34 -0.30 6.55
N THR A 400 -31.58 -1.60 6.32
CA THR A 400 -32.83 -2.31 6.66
C THR A 400 -32.49 -3.57 7.42
N ALA A 401 -33.22 -3.86 8.50
CA ALA A 401 -33.10 -5.09 9.27
C ALA A 401 -34.20 -6.10 8.87
N LEU A 402 -33.91 -7.39 9.09
CA LEU A 402 -34.86 -8.45 8.84
C LEU A 402 -36.19 -8.24 9.63
N GLY A 403 -37.32 -8.32 8.92
CA GLY A 403 -38.66 -8.19 9.54
C GLY A 403 -39.02 -6.76 9.96
N SER A 404 -38.24 -5.77 9.56
CA SER A 404 -38.51 -4.36 9.82
C SER A 404 -38.79 -3.61 8.52
N ASP A 405 -39.88 -2.84 8.48
CA ASP A 405 -40.15 -1.88 7.41
C ASP A 405 -39.40 -0.54 7.63
N GLN A 406 -38.67 -0.41 8.75
CA GLN A 406 -37.92 0.80 9.04
C GLN A 406 -36.64 0.85 8.24
N VAL A 407 -36.46 1.94 7.55
CA VAL A 407 -35.27 2.27 6.76
C VAL A 407 -34.49 3.39 7.44
N HIS A 408 -33.25 3.12 7.78
CA HIS A 408 -32.36 4.10 8.38
C HIS A 408 -31.39 4.61 7.31
N THR A 409 -31.31 5.93 7.15
CA THR A 409 -30.41 6.53 6.16
C THR A 409 -29.38 7.40 6.86
N SER A 410 -28.12 7.24 6.50
CA SER A 410 -27.02 8.12 6.89
C SER A 410 -26.31 8.67 5.66
N VAL A 411 -25.76 9.89 5.79
CA VAL A 411 -25.04 10.56 4.68
C VAL A 411 -23.70 11.07 5.20
N SER A 412 -22.67 10.86 4.38
CA SER A 412 -21.34 11.41 4.62
C SER A 412 -20.86 12.15 3.38
N GLU A 413 -20.35 13.39 3.55
CA GLU A 413 -19.73 14.17 2.50
C GLU A 413 -18.28 14.49 2.87
N THR A 414 -17.40 14.44 1.88
CA THR A 414 -16.04 14.95 1.98
C THR A 414 -15.80 16.05 0.95
N TYR A 415 -14.90 16.98 1.29
CA TYR A 415 -14.50 18.02 0.34
C TYR A 415 -13.77 17.39 -0.86
N GLY A 416 -14.19 17.78 -2.06
CA GLY A 416 -13.56 17.38 -3.32
C GLY A 416 -12.31 18.19 -3.66
N GLU A 417 -11.80 17.99 -4.86
CA GLU A 417 -10.57 18.62 -5.36
C GLU A 417 -10.73 20.14 -5.59
N ALA A 418 -11.95 20.60 -5.87
CA ALA A 418 -12.28 22.02 -6.03
C ALA A 418 -12.53 22.76 -4.71
N ALA A 419 -12.25 22.10 -3.54
CA ALA A 419 -12.37 22.78 -2.26
C ALA A 419 -11.59 24.09 -2.26
N GLN A 420 -12.25 25.16 -1.80
CA GLN A 420 -11.69 26.51 -1.74
C GLN A 420 -10.31 26.55 -1.08
N TYR A 421 -10.11 25.70 -0.08
CA TYR A 421 -8.85 25.57 0.64
C TYR A 421 -8.23 24.19 0.38
N PRO A 422 -7.00 24.12 -0.13
CA PRO A 422 -6.32 22.84 -0.42
C PRO A 422 -6.22 21.90 0.81
N TYR A 423 -6.12 22.45 2.01
CA TYR A 423 -6.07 21.66 3.25
C TYR A 423 -7.41 21.03 3.66
N ALA A 424 -8.53 21.46 3.08
CA ALA A 424 -9.84 20.85 3.32
C ALA A 424 -10.10 19.61 2.42
N ARG A 425 -9.35 19.45 1.32
CA ARG A 425 -9.54 18.36 0.36
C ARG A 425 -9.46 17.00 1.02
N GLY A 426 -10.42 16.13 0.71
CA GLY A 426 -10.51 14.77 1.25
C GLY A 426 -10.94 14.69 2.72
N ARG A 427 -11.13 15.83 3.41
CA ARG A 427 -11.61 15.87 4.78
C ARG A 427 -13.14 15.88 4.81
N GLN A 428 -13.70 15.44 5.92
CA GLN A 428 -15.14 15.39 6.11
C GLN A 428 -15.74 16.80 6.03
N LYS A 429 -16.80 16.95 5.24
CA LYS A 429 -17.54 18.20 5.09
C LYS A 429 -18.84 18.17 5.88
N MET A 430 -19.51 17.02 5.85
CA MET A 430 -20.79 16.82 6.55
C MET A 430 -20.96 15.36 6.91
N SER A 431 -21.60 15.10 8.02
CA SER A 431 -22.17 13.80 8.36
C SER A 431 -23.59 13.98 8.87
N GLN A 432 -24.47 13.07 8.45
CA GLN A 432 -25.82 12.96 8.95
C GLN A 432 -26.04 11.54 9.47
N GLY A 433 -26.35 11.43 10.74
CA GLY A 433 -26.67 10.16 11.38
C GLY A 433 -28.09 9.67 11.05
N ILE A 434 -28.39 8.43 11.43
CA ILE A 434 -29.70 7.77 11.23
C ILE A 434 -30.85 8.52 11.91
N ASN A 435 -30.58 9.30 12.94
CA ASN A 435 -31.53 10.15 13.66
C ASN A 435 -31.79 11.50 12.96
N GLY A 436 -31.21 11.72 11.77
CA GLY A 436 -31.30 12.96 11.00
C GLY A 436 -30.44 14.11 11.52
N VAL A 437 -29.73 13.94 12.64
CA VAL A 437 -28.82 14.98 13.16
C VAL A 437 -27.67 15.16 12.19
N GLN A 438 -27.46 16.41 11.79
CA GLN A 438 -26.43 16.79 10.83
C GLN A 438 -25.28 17.51 11.54
N THR A 439 -24.06 17.11 11.23
CA THR A 439 -22.82 17.78 11.67
C THR A 439 -22.07 18.31 10.46
N VAL A 440 -21.79 19.60 10.44
CA VAL A 440 -21.03 20.26 9.38
C VAL A 440 -19.63 20.59 9.90
N TYR A 441 -18.62 20.30 9.09
CA TYR A 441 -17.21 20.49 9.41
C TYR A 441 -16.64 21.61 8.54
N THR A 442 -16.06 22.61 9.18
CA THR A 442 -15.31 23.69 8.54
C THR A 442 -13.85 23.62 8.98
N TYR A 443 -12.95 24.05 8.09
CA TYR A 443 -11.51 23.97 8.34
C TYR A 443 -10.88 25.34 8.15
N GLU A 444 -10.05 25.74 9.11
CA GLU A 444 -9.31 27.01 9.09
C GLU A 444 -7.81 26.70 9.08
N ALA A 445 -7.03 27.49 8.36
CA ALA A 445 -5.58 27.39 8.35
C ALA A 445 -5.00 27.90 9.67
N SER A 446 -4.16 27.10 10.32
CA SER A 446 -3.37 27.53 11.47
C SER A 446 -2.04 28.12 10.99
N SER A 447 -1.59 29.19 11.64
CA SER A 447 -0.28 29.78 11.39
C SER A 447 0.88 28.89 11.86
N GLU A 448 0.65 27.98 12.81
CA GLU A 448 1.73 27.17 13.41
C GLU A 448 1.71 25.70 12.99
N TYR A 449 0.53 25.07 12.81
CA TYR A 449 0.42 23.61 12.67
C TYR A 449 -0.42 23.12 11.48
N GLY A 450 -0.77 23.97 10.52
CA GLY A 450 -1.58 23.58 9.37
C GLY A 450 -3.08 23.86 9.58
N ALA A 451 -3.97 22.87 9.41
CA ALA A 451 -5.39 23.10 9.45
C ALA A 451 -6.02 22.73 10.80
N ILE A 452 -6.77 23.66 11.39
CA ILE A 452 -7.64 23.43 12.54
C ILE A 452 -9.05 23.19 11.99
N HIS A 453 -9.78 22.21 12.53
CA HIS A 453 -11.19 22.05 12.18
C HIS A 453 -12.08 22.61 13.27
N LYS A 454 -13.14 23.27 12.85
CA LYS A 454 -14.23 23.71 13.71
C LYS A 454 -15.46 22.84 13.40
N VAL A 455 -16.02 22.21 14.41
CA VAL A 455 -17.26 21.45 14.25
C VAL A 455 -18.43 22.35 14.61
N THR A 456 -19.39 22.46 13.72
CA THR A 456 -20.65 23.15 13.98
C THR A 456 -21.78 22.13 13.83
N THR A 457 -22.53 21.88 14.86
CA THR A 457 -23.73 21.02 14.85
C THR A 457 -24.94 21.91 14.60
N THR A 458 -25.74 21.61 13.61
CA THR A 458 -27.00 22.29 13.28
C THR A 458 -28.15 21.31 13.32
#